data_778abfe5af0e2e542b9067a5f0c7d098
#
_entry.id   778abfe5af0e2e542b9067a5f0c7d098
#
_cell.length_a   1.000
_cell.length_b   1.000
_cell.length_c   1.000
_cell.angle_alpha   90.00
_cell.angle_beta   90.00
_cell.angle_gamma   90.00
#
_symmetry.space_group_name_H-M   'P 1'
#
loop_
_entity.id
_entity.type
_entity.pdbx_description
1 polymer ?
#
loop_
_entity_poly.entity_id
_entity_poly.type
_entity_poly.pdbx_seq_one_letter_code
_entity_poly.pdbx_strand_id
1 'polypeptide(L)'
;MFDFPSNPVDGQIYGGYIYQGGVWLQNGAGLVPTAEARNRVVNGAMQISQEIGNTAGTGSNNYYADQWQSTFTVTGTFTGQRVQVLTPNGSQDRLRMTITAGDVSLAATDFLLWKQDIEGIRIADFKWGTAAARQVVLRFGFKGPAGTYSTSLLNDAGARSYIVNFT
;
A
#
# COMPACT_ATOMS: atom_id res chain seq x y z
N MET A 1 -15.83 -19.39 -32.77
CA MET A 1 -16.90 -19.46 -31.73
C MET A 1 -16.51 -20.61 -30.81
N PHE A 2 -16.40 -20.40 -29.49
CA PHE A 2 -16.17 -21.48 -28.54
C PHE A 2 -17.45 -22.29 -28.39
N ASP A 3 -17.35 -23.60 -28.60
CA ASP A 3 -18.46 -24.54 -28.39
C ASP A 3 -18.23 -25.21 -27.03
N PHE A 4 -18.92 -24.72 -26.01
CA PHE A 4 -18.82 -25.23 -24.66
C PHE A 4 -19.63 -26.51 -24.48
N PRO A 5 -19.21 -27.47 -23.62
CA PRO A 5 -20.00 -28.63 -23.25
C PRO A 5 -21.43 -28.30 -22.85
N SER A 6 -22.40 -29.03 -23.34
CA SER A 6 -23.84 -28.78 -23.12
C SER A 6 -24.33 -29.11 -21.71
N ASN A 7 -23.61 -29.96 -20.97
CA ASN A 7 -23.93 -30.34 -19.59
C ASN A 7 -22.67 -30.24 -18.71
N PRO A 8 -22.21 -29.01 -18.43
CA PRO A 8 -21.03 -28.84 -17.61
C PRO A 8 -21.33 -29.10 -16.13
N VAL A 9 -20.33 -29.56 -15.39
CA VAL A 9 -20.38 -29.68 -13.94
C VAL A 9 -19.52 -28.59 -13.28
N ASP A 10 -19.91 -28.15 -12.10
CA ASP A 10 -19.15 -27.15 -11.37
C ASP A 10 -17.70 -27.59 -11.15
N GLY A 11 -16.75 -26.70 -11.47
CA GLY A 11 -15.33 -26.98 -11.47
C GLY A 11 -14.79 -27.57 -12.77
N GLN A 12 -15.62 -27.87 -13.76
CA GLN A 12 -15.16 -28.36 -15.07
C GLN A 12 -14.36 -27.28 -15.80
N ILE A 13 -13.20 -27.68 -16.36
CA ILE A 13 -12.33 -26.79 -17.13
C ILE A 13 -12.42 -27.17 -18.60
N TYR A 14 -12.62 -26.17 -19.47
CA TYR A 14 -12.66 -26.36 -20.91
C TYR A 14 -12.15 -25.11 -21.65
N GLY A 15 -11.22 -25.27 -22.56
CA GLY A 15 -10.72 -24.19 -23.42
C GLY A 15 -10.19 -22.94 -22.68
N GLY A 16 -9.67 -23.10 -21.48
CA GLY A 16 -9.23 -21.96 -20.66
C GLY A 16 -10.34 -21.32 -19.83
N TYR A 17 -11.50 -21.97 -19.73
CA TYR A 17 -12.62 -21.54 -18.88
C TYR A 17 -12.92 -22.59 -17.80
N ILE A 18 -13.44 -22.16 -16.67
CA ILE A 18 -13.99 -22.99 -15.60
C ILE A 18 -15.50 -22.75 -15.49
N TYR A 19 -16.28 -23.82 -15.40
CA TYR A 19 -17.72 -23.71 -15.14
C TYR A 19 -17.97 -23.59 -13.66
N GLN A 20 -18.71 -22.56 -13.27
CA GLN A 20 -19.03 -22.31 -11.86
C GLN A 20 -20.34 -21.53 -11.74
N GLY A 21 -21.24 -22.03 -10.90
CA GLY A 21 -22.52 -21.35 -10.63
C GLY A 21 -23.39 -21.13 -11.89
N GLY A 22 -23.36 -22.05 -12.84
CA GLY A 22 -24.18 -21.97 -14.04
C GLY A 22 -23.57 -21.18 -15.20
N VAL A 23 -22.33 -20.69 -15.06
CA VAL A 23 -21.65 -19.89 -16.09
C VAL A 23 -20.21 -20.35 -16.33
N TRP A 24 -19.72 -20.13 -17.56
CA TRP A 24 -18.32 -20.34 -17.90
C TRP A 24 -17.52 -19.08 -17.61
N LEU A 25 -16.58 -19.18 -16.69
CA LEU A 25 -15.66 -18.11 -16.32
C LEU A 25 -14.29 -18.41 -16.92
N GLN A 26 -13.56 -17.42 -17.39
CA GLN A 26 -12.21 -17.62 -17.93
C GLN A 26 -11.28 -18.17 -16.83
N ASN A 27 -10.77 -19.40 -17.06
CA ASN A 27 -9.83 -20.04 -16.15
C ASN A 27 -8.42 -19.52 -16.46
N GLY A 28 -7.75 -18.94 -15.52
CA GLY A 28 -6.43 -18.33 -15.78
C GLY A 28 -6.47 -16.84 -16.01
N ALA A 29 -7.61 -16.23 -16.23
CA ALA A 29 -7.86 -14.98 -15.57
C ALA A 29 -7.76 -15.30 -14.08
N GLY A 30 -6.54 -15.60 -13.63
CA GLY A 30 -6.28 -15.90 -12.25
C GLY A 30 -6.99 -14.88 -11.44
N LEU A 31 -8.06 -15.29 -10.77
CA LEU A 31 -8.93 -14.38 -10.05
C LEU A 31 -9.26 -13.19 -10.96
N VAL A 32 -10.41 -13.20 -11.62
CA VAL A 32 -11.00 -11.91 -11.97
C VAL A 32 -10.64 -11.03 -10.79
N PRO A 33 -9.92 -9.91 -10.98
CA PRO A 33 -9.76 -9.01 -9.87
C PRO A 33 -11.20 -8.63 -9.56
N THR A 34 -11.80 -9.37 -8.66
CA THR A 34 -13.05 -8.97 -8.09
C THR A 34 -12.81 -7.53 -7.69
N ALA A 35 -13.81 -6.71 -7.66
CA ALA A 35 -13.66 -5.34 -7.18
C ALA A 35 -12.78 -5.26 -5.89
N GLU A 36 -12.55 -6.38 -5.27
CA GLU A 36 -11.76 -6.70 -4.10
C GLU A 36 -10.24 -6.64 -4.30
N ALA A 37 -9.72 -6.99 -5.48
CA ALA A 37 -8.28 -6.91 -5.77
C ALA A 37 -7.84 -5.51 -6.27
N ARG A 38 -8.64 -4.48 -6.08
CA ARG A 38 -8.27 -3.11 -6.47
C ARG A 38 -7.20 -2.54 -5.55
N ASN A 39 -6.17 -1.98 -6.14
CA ASN A 39 -5.23 -1.18 -5.37
C ASN A 39 -5.94 0.06 -4.79
N ARG A 40 -5.91 0.21 -3.47
CA ARG A 40 -6.51 1.34 -2.75
C ARG A 40 -5.50 2.46 -2.49
N VAL A 41 -4.22 2.14 -2.62
CA VAL A 41 -3.14 3.11 -2.46
C VAL A 41 -3.09 4.01 -3.69
N VAL A 42 -3.16 5.31 -3.48
CA VAL A 42 -3.02 6.33 -4.53
C VAL A 42 -1.55 6.61 -4.74
N ASN A 43 -1.14 6.80 -5.98
CA ASN A 43 0.25 7.11 -6.33
C ASN A 43 1.24 6.16 -5.63
N GLY A 44 0.90 4.86 -5.58
CA GLY A 44 1.71 3.86 -4.90
C GLY A 44 3.10 3.65 -5.52
N ALA A 45 3.30 4.06 -6.76
CA ALA A 45 4.59 4.07 -7.43
C ALA A 45 5.38 5.38 -7.20
N MET A 46 4.88 6.33 -6.42
CA MET A 46 5.51 7.60 -6.09
C MET A 46 5.89 8.47 -7.30
N GLN A 47 5.17 8.33 -8.41
CA GLN A 47 5.52 8.96 -9.68
C GLN A 47 5.14 10.43 -9.76
N ILE A 48 4.09 10.82 -9.05
CA ILE A 48 3.54 12.17 -9.11
C ILE A 48 3.93 12.92 -7.83
N SER A 49 4.50 14.11 -7.98
CA SER A 49 4.80 15.06 -6.91
C SER A 49 4.62 16.48 -7.44
N GLN A 50 3.43 17.04 -7.23
CA GLN A 50 3.06 18.36 -7.74
C GLN A 50 3.55 19.49 -6.82
N GLU A 51 3.60 19.24 -5.52
CA GLU A 51 3.96 20.25 -4.54
C GLU A 51 5.47 20.53 -4.50
N ILE A 52 6.27 19.48 -4.36
CA ILE A 52 7.72 19.61 -4.06
C ILE A 52 8.59 19.08 -5.22
N GLY A 53 8.05 18.22 -6.06
CA GLY A 53 8.81 17.56 -7.12
C GLY A 53 9.89 16.64 -6.55
N ASN A 54 11.13 16.80 -7.04
CA ASN A 54 12.29 16.03 -6.57
C ASN A 54 13.13 16.81 -5.53
N THR A 55 12.62 17.91 -5.01
CA THR A 55 13.35 18.72 -4.03
C THR A 55 13.32 18.03 -2.66
N ALA A 56 14.46 18.01 -1.97
CA ALA A 56 14.54 17.54 -0.60
C ALA A 56 13.97 18.60 0.35
N GLY A 57 13.26 18.16 1.39
CA GLY A 57 12.69 19.02 2.40
C GLY A 57 12.74 18.40 3.80
N THR A 58 12.51 19.22 4.83
CA THR A 58 12.60 18.81 6.24
C THR A 58 11.27 18.99 7.00
N GLY A 59 10.21 19.38 6.32
CA GLY A 59 8.93 19.71 6.98
C GLY A 59 8.12 18.50 7.39
N SER A 60 7.44 18.60 8.53
CA SER A 60 6.30 17.74 8.84
C SER A 60 5.09 18.16 8.02
N ASN A 61 4.25 17.20 7.69
CA ASN A 61 3.07 17.35 6.85
C ASN A 61 3.33 17.76 5.39
N ASN A 62 4.56 17.63 4.90
CA ASN A 62 4.89 17.85 3.51
C ASN A 62 4.53 16.61 2.67
N TYR A 63 4.00 16.86 1.46
CA TYR A 63 3.71 15.83 0.48
C TYR A 63 4.89 15.69 -0.50
N TYR A 64 5.79 14.76 -0.19
CA TYR A 64 6.97 14.47 -1.06
C TYR A 64 6.63 13.66 -2.31
N ALA A 65 5.51 12.99 -2.30
CA ALA A 65 4.78 12.50 -3.47
C ALA A 65 3.30 12.73 -3.19
N ASP A 66 2.51 12.97 -4.21
CA ASP A 66 1.09 13.26 -4.05
C ASP A 66 0.41 12.15 -3.24
N GLN A 67 -0.37 12.54 -2.23
CA GLN A 67 -1.03 11.68 -1.25
C GLN A 67 -0.10 11.03 -0.21
N TRP A 68 1.22 11.21 -0.30
CA TRP A 68 2.17 10.66 0.67
C TRP A 68 2.78 11.77 1.52
N GLN A 69 2.41 11.79 2.78
CA GLN A 69 2.78 12.81 3.74
C GLN A 69 3.83 12.29 4.73
N SER A 70 4.83 13.12 5.04
CA SER A 70 5.70 12.87 6.20
C SER A 70 5.05 13.39 7.46
N THR A 71 5.20 12.64 8.55
CA THR A 71 4.77 13.09 9.88
C THR A 71 5.75 12.57 10.93
N PHE A 72 6.08 13.38 11.90
CA PHE A 72 7.05 13.02 12.94
C PHE A 72 6.85 13.82 14.24
N THR A 73 7.34 13.24 15.34
CA THR A 73 7.44 13.87 16.66
C THR A 73 8.88 13.88 17.19
N VAL A 74 9.80 13.15 16.55
CA VAL A 74 11.22 13.11 16.96
C VAL A 74 11.88 14.48 16.93
N THR A 75 12.84 14.70 17.81
CA THR A 75 13.68 15.92 17.85
C THR A 75 14.90 15.84 16.92
N GLY A 76 15.21 14.64 16.40
CA GLY A 76 16.21 14.46 15.36
C GLY A 76 15.84 15.18 14.06
N THR A 77 16.79 15.31 13.16
CA THR A 77 16.58 15.95 11.86
C THR A 77 16.68 14.96 10.72
N PHE A 78 15.87 15.19 9.69
CA PHE A 78 15.88 14.36 8.47
C PHE A 78 15.55 15.21 7.25
N THR A 79 15.81 14.64 6.08
CA THR A 79 15.28 15.13 4.81
C THR A 79 14.42 14.08 4.16
N GLY A 80 13.24 14.47 3.72
CA GLY A 80 12.36 13.69 2.86
C GLY A 80 12.52 14.09 1.41
N GLN A 81 12.42 13.16 0.49
CA GLN A 81 12.56 13.42 -0.94
C GLN A 81 11.91 12.31 -1.78
N ARG A 82 11.25 12.68 -2.87
CA ARG A 82 11.00 11.76 -3.96
C ARG A 82 12.28 11.63 -4.79
N VAL A 83 12.73 10.42 -5.02
CA VAL A 83 13.93 10.15 -5.84
C VAL A 83 13.59 9.23 -7.01
N GLN A 84 14.19 9.55 -8.16
CA GLN A 84 14.05 8.78 -9.39
C GLN A 84 15.33 7.96 -9.60
N VAL A 85 15.34 6.77 -9.07
CA VAL A 85 16.44 5.81 -9.21
C VAL A 85 15.84 4.43 -9.34
N LEU A 86 16.22 3.71 -10.37
CA LEU A 86 15.77 2.34 -10.59
C LEU A 86 16.02 1.48 -9.34
N THR A 87 14.97 0.87 -8.84
CA THR A 87 15.04 -0.05 -7.72
C THR A 87 15.23 -1.48 -8.22
N PRO A 88 15.70 -2.43 -7.38
CA PRO A 88 15.82 -3.83 -7.76
C PRO A 88 14.52 -4.46 -8.31
N ASN A 89 13.37 -3.93 -7.90
CA ASN A 89 12.04 -4.42 -8.34
C ASN A 89 11.49 -3.65 -9.56
N GLY A 90 12.30 -2.83 -10.22
CA GLY A 90 11.91 -2.11 -11.43
C GLY A 90 11.11 -0.83 -11.20
N SER A 91 10.81 -0.43 -9.97
CA SER A 91 10.22 0.88 -9.70
C SER A 91 11.25 1.99 -9.92
N GLN A 92 10.89 3.00 -10.69
CA GLN A 92 11.76 4.13 -10.97
C GLN A 92 11.72 5.21 -9.88
N ASP A 93 10.61 5.30 -9.16
CA ASP A 93 10.37 6.33 -8.17
C ASP A 93 10.20 5.71 -6.78
N ARG A 94 10.64 6.43 -5.77
CA ARG A 94 10.46 6.07 -4.35
C ARG A 94 10.55 7.30 -3.46
N LEU A 95 9.99 7.18 -2.26
CA LEU A 95 10.28 8.12 -1.18
C LEU A 95 11.56 7.70 -0.46
N ARG A 96 12.44 8.65 -0.23
CA ARG A 96 13.64 8.50 0.58
C ARG A 96 13.57 9.41 1.78
N MET A 97 13.91 8.85 2.93
CA MET A 97 14.10 9.58 4.17
C MET A 97 15.57 9.44 4.56
N THR A 98 16.25 10.56 4.72
CA THR A 98 17.65 10.59 5.12
C THR A 98 17.75 11.25 6.49
N ILE A 99 18.19 10.52 7.49
CA ILE A 99 18.43 11.06 8.83
C ILE A 99 19.71 11.88 8.76
N THR A 100 19.66 13.14 9.11
CA THR A 100 20.77 14.09 9.13
C THR A 100 21.34 14.29 10.53
N ALA A 101 20.50 14.14 11.56
CA ALA A 101 20.94 14.02 12.95
C ALA A 101 19.99 13.08 13.69
N GLY A 102 20.54 12.09 14.38
CA GLY A 102 19.74 11.16 15.20
C GLY A 102 19.10 11.87 16.39
N ASP A 103 17.96 11.36 16.84
CA ASP A 103 17.40 11.71 18.13
C ASP A 103 18.15 10.94 19.22
N VAL A 104 18.69 11.67 20.20
CA VAL A 104 19.49 11.07 21.28
C VAL A 104 18.64 10.54 22.43
N SER A 105 17.34 10.85 22.45
CA SER A 105 16.44 10.49 23.54
C SER A 105 15.01 10.26 23.02
N LEU A 106 14.81 9.06 22.48
CA LEU A 106 13.49 8.66 21.97
C LEU A 106 12.50 8.42 23.10
N ALA A 107 11.38 9.09 23.06
CA ALA A 107 10.22 8.82 23.91
C ALA A 107 9.35 7.70 23.28
N ALA A 108 8.51 7.06 24.09
CA ALA A 108 7.59 6.03 23.61
C ALA A 108 6.56 6.53 22.60
N THR A 109 6.35 7.85 22.54
CA THR A 109 5.43 8.51 21.62
C THR A 109 6.11 9.02 20.35
N ASP A 110 7.43 8.87 20.24
CA ASP A 110 8.17 9.37 19.09
C ASP A 110 8.01 8.48 17.88
N PHE A 111 7.81 9.12 16.76
CA PHE A 111 7.72 8.45 15.47
C PHE A 111 8.22 9.34 14.34
N LEU A 112 8.61 8.71 13.26
CA LEU A 112 8.95 9.33 11.99
C LEU A 112 8.44 8.39 10.90
N LEU A 113 7.49 8.85 10.10
CA LEU A 113 6.79 7.97 9.14
C LEU A 113 6.38 8.66 7.85
N TRP A 114 6.14 7.86 6.84
CA TRP A 114 5.35 8.19 5.68
C TRP A 114 3.93 7.64 5.88
N LYS A 115 2.93 8.46 5.62
CA LYS A 115 1.53 8.03 5.68
C LYS A 115 0.78 8.41 4.42
N GLN A 116 -0.28 7.66 4.16
CA GLN A 116 -1.32 8.01 3.21
C GLN A 116 -2.66 7.83 3.89
N ASP A 117 -3.50 8.86 3.81
CA ASP A 117 -4.87 8.80 4.28
C ASP A 117 -5.75 8.28 3.14
N ILE A 118 -6.42 7.14 3.36
CA ILE A 118 -7.30 6.51 2.38
C ILE A 118 -8.74 6.82 2.75
N GLU A 119 -9.45 7.49 1.84
CA GLU A 119 -10.85 7.85 2.04
C GLU A 119 -11.73 6.63 2.32
N GLY A 120 -12.61 6.73 3.31
CA GLY A 120 -13.48 5.64 3.73
C GLY A 120 -14.36 5.08 2.60
N ILE A 121 -14.79 5.92 1.65
CA ILE A 121 -15.58 5.49 0.49
C ILE A 121 -14.79 4.53 -0.41
N ARG A 122 -13.47 4.64 -0.45
CA ARG A 122 -12.60 3.78 -1.27
C ARG A 122 -12.38 2.41 -0.67
N ILE A 123 -12.63 2.25 0.63
CA ILE A 123 -12.44 1.01 1.40
C ILE A 123 -13.75 0.51 2.04
N ALA A 124 -14.90 1.09 1.69
CA ALA A 124 -16.19 0.71 2.24
C ALA A 124 -16.53 -0.77 2.00
N ASP A 125 -16.09 -1.33 0.89
CA ASP A 125 -16.25 -2.75 0.55
C ASP A 125 -15.41 -3.69 1.41
N PHE A 126 -14.42 -3.20 2.16
CA PHE A 126 -13.66 -3.99 3.14
C PHE A 126 -14.51 -4.36 4.36
N LYS A 127 -15.59 -3.63 4.62
CA LYS A 127 -16.51 -3.86 5.74
C LYS A 127 -15.81 -3.97 7.09
N TRP A 128 -14.68 -3.29 7.25
CA TRP A 128 -13.93 -3.30 8.50
C TRP A 128 -14.77 -2.76 9.65
N GLY A 129 -14.61 -3.37 10.82
CA GLY A 129 -15.45 -3.09 11.99
C GLY A 129 -16.74 -3.91 12.05
N THR A 130 -16.99 -4.80 11.09
CA THR A 130 -18.15 -5.69 11.06
C THR A 130 -17.73 -7.17 11.07
N ALA A 131 -18.67 -8.07 11.31
CA ALA A 131 -18.45 -9.52 11.22
C ALA A 131 -18.13 -9.99 9.78
N ALA A 132 -18.42 -9.17 8.78
CA ALA A 132 -18.14 -9.44 7.36
C ALA A 132 -16.85 -8.75 6.88
N ALA A 133 -15.95 -8.34 7.80
CA ALA A 133 -14.68 -7.72 7.47
C ALA A 133 -13.84 -8.59 6.56
N ARG A 134 -13.27 -7.98 5.53
CA ARG A 134 -12.44 -8.66 4.54
C ARG A 134 -10.97 -8.53 4.87
N GLN A 135 -10.22 -9.57 4.53
CA GLN A 135 -8.78 -9.53 4.59
C GLN A 135 -8.22 -8.72 3.41
N VAL A 136 -7.13 -8.01 3.68
CA VAL A 136 -6.39 -7.28 2.66
C VAL A 136 -4.92 -7.67 2.70
N VAL A 137 -4.24 -7.47 1.58
CA VAL A 137 -2.80 -7.67 1.48
C VAL A 137 -2.15 -6.30 1.27
N LEU A 138 -1.24 -5.92 2.16
CA LEU A 138 -0.36 -4.78 1.97
C LEU A 138 0.99 -5.26 1.45
N ARG A 139 1.38 -4.76 0.28
CA ARG A 139 2.67 -5.06 -0.34
C ARG A 139 3.40 -3.77 -0.66
N PHE A 140 4.64 -3.68 -0.23
CA PHE A 140 5.52 -2.55 -0.53
C PHE A 140 6.98 -3.00 -0.60
N GLY A 141 7.82 -2.21 -1.27
CA GLY A 141 9.27 -2.36 -1.24
C GLY A 141 9.87 -1.44 -0.19
N PHE A 142 10.83 -1.95 0.56
CA PHE A 142 11.56 -1.20 1.57
C PHE A 142 13.06 -1.44 1.42
N LYS A 143 13.84 -0.40 1.68
CA LYS A 143 15.30 -0.47 1.81
C LYS A 143 15.75 0.49 2.92
N GLY A 144 16.42 -0.03 3.91
CA GLY A 144 16.98 0.73 5.02
C GLY A 144 18.22 0.08 5.60
N PRO A 145 18.94 0.72 6.52
CA PRO A 145 19.95 0.09 7.37
C PRO A 145 19.37 -1.10 8.13
N ALA A 146 20.22 -1.97 8.64
CA ALA A 146 19.80 -3.05 9.54
C ALA A 146 19.09 -2.44 10.77
N GLY A 147 17.91 -2.97 11.10
CA GLY A 147 17.10 -2.48 12.20
C GLY A 147 15.67 -3.00 12.12
N THR A 148 14.88 -2.64 13.12
CA THR A 148 13.46 -2.98 13.15
C THR A 148 12.64 -1.78 12.67
N TYR A 149 11.76 -2.04 11.76
CA TYR A 149 10.81 -1.06 11.20
C TYR A 149 9.39 -1.55 11.40
N SER A 150 8.43 -0.65 11.30
CA SER A 150 7.02 -1.00 11.42
C SER A 150 6.19 -0.42 10.28
N THR A 151 5.13 -1.11 9.92
CA THR A 151 4.04 -0.58 9.12
C THR A 151 2.74 -0.75 9.87
N SER A 152 1.81 0.16 9.70
CA SER A 152 0.54 0.10 10.40
C SER A 152 -0.63 0.53 9.52
N LEU A 153 -1.79 -0.02 9.84
CA LEU A 153 -3.09 0.46 9.40
C LEU A 153 -3.76 1.08 10.62
N LEU A 154 -4.16 2.32 10.50
CA LEU A 154 -4.73 3.11 11.60
C LEU A 154 -6.09 3.64 11.16
N ASN A 155 -7.10 3.63 12.04
CA ASN A 155 -8.33 4.34 11.78
C ASN A 155 -8.17 5.85 12.03
N ASP A 156 -9.00 6.67 11.41
CA ASP A 156 -8.91 8.13 11.48
C ASP A 156 -8.90 8.67 12.93
N ALA A 157 -9.69 8.09 13.80
CA ALA A 157 -9.73 8.49 15.22
C ALA A 157 -8.47 8.09 16.03
N GLY A 158 -7.51 7.36 15.42
CA GLY A 158 -6.31 6.88 16.12
C GLY A 158 -6.56 5.83 17.22
N ALA A 159 -7.82 5.39 17.38
CA ALA A 159 -8.22 4.50 18.47
C ALA A 159 -7.97 3.02 18.18
N ARG A 160 -7.72 2.66 16.93
CA ARG A 160 -7.47 1.29 16.49
C ARG A 160 -6.34 1.25 15.48
N SER A 161 -5.38 0.38 15.71
CA SER A 161 -4.26 0.16 14.81
C SER A 161 -3.95 -1.32 14.67
N TYR A 162 -3.46 -1.68 13.49
CA TYR A 162 -2.84 -2.97 13.24
C TYR A 162 -1.40 -2.71 12.83
N ILE A 163 -0.46 -3.16 13.64
CA ILE A 163 0.98 -2.88 13.48
C ILE A 163 1.70 -4.18 13.15
N VAL A 164 2.58 -4.13 12.17
CA VAL A 164 3.47 -5.24 11.81
C VAL A 164 4.91 -4.72 11.80
N ASN A 165 5.77 -5.39 12.54
CA ASN A 165 7.21 -5.12 12.53
C ASN A 165 7.91 -5.99 11.47
N PHE A 166 8.97 -5.45 10.87
CA PHE A 166 9.81 -6.15 9.90
C PHE A 166 11.28 -5.68 10.04
N THR A 167 12.21 -6.47 9.56
CA THR A 167 13.67 -6.23 9.63
C THR A 167 14.29 -6.40 8.26
#